data_3c40eeea3b2e42607f5b9bb1ab8de4f6
#
_entry.id   3c40eeea3b2e42607f5b9bb1ab8de4f6
#
_cell.length_a   1.000
_cell.length_b   1.000
_cell.length_c   1.000
_cell.angle_alpha   90.00
_cell.angle_beta   90.00
_cell.angle_gamma   90.00
#
_symmetry.space_group_name_H-M   'P 1'
#
loop_
_entity.id
_entity.type
_entity.pdbx_description
1 polymer ?
#
loop_
_entity_poly.entity_id
_entity_poly.type
_entity_poly.pdbx_seq_one_letter_code
_entity_poly.pdbx_strand_id
1 'polypeptide(L)'
;MKTALITGASRGIGRAVARELAHQGWAVGINYLNRADKARELVEELTAAGCHAAMFQADVADSAAVAEMVRKLGETFSPVELVVNNAGVSGQGLFQDTTDEMWDRYLAVNLSGARNTVKAALPHMISEKRGCIVNISSIWGQRGASCEVAYSCTKAGIIALTRSLAMELAPSGIRVNCVAPGVINTDMMAGFTDEDRAALAEETPLGRIGTPEDAARTIVYLAEDPFVTGQVVAADGGFSL
;
A
#
# COMPACT_ATOMS: atom_id res chain seq x y z
N MET A 1 -13.89 11.94 13.72
CA MET A 1 -13.90 11.14 12.47
C MET A 1 -12.49 10.59 12.29
N LYS A 2 -12.32 9.32 11.98
CA LYS A 2 -11.00 8.73 11.73
C LYS A 2 -10.58 8.99 10.28
N THR A 3 -9.32 9.36 10.06
CA THR A 3 -8.79 9.66 8.71
C THR A 3 -7.71 8.67 8.29
N ALA A 4 -7.87 8.10 7.10
CA ALA A 4 -6.91 7.19 6.48
C ALA A 4 -6.29 7.83 5.23
N LEU A 5 -4.97 7.74 5.08
CA LEU A 5 -4.25 8.03 3.85
C LEU A 5 -3.91 6.72 3.14
N ILE A 6 -4.34 6.56 1.90
CA ILE A 6 -4.00 5.40 1.07
C ILE A 6 -3.19 5.89 -0.13
N THR A 7 -1.93 5.48 -0.22
CA THR A 7 -1.07 5.87 -1.34
C THR A 7 -1.31 4.98 -2.57
N GLY A 8 -1.25 5.58 -3.77
CA GLY A 8 -1.52 4.86 -5.02
C GLY A 8 -2.94 4.30 -5.11
N ALA A 9 -3.93 5.01 -4.57
CA ALA A 9 -5.30 4.51 -4.38
C ALA A 9 -6.25 4.74 -5.57
N SER A 10 -5.78 5.27 -6.69
CA SER A 10 -6.62 5.48 -7.88
C SER A 10 -7.11 4.18 -8.53
N ARG A 11 -6.43 3.05 -8.29
CA ARG A 11 -6.71 1.73 -8.90
C ARG A 11 -6.22 0.57 -8.03
N GLY A 12 -6.53 -0.66 -8.46
CA GLY A 12 -6.02 -1.90 -7.86
C GLY A 12 -6.32 -2.03 -6.36
N ILE A 13 -5.36 -2.58 -5.63
CA ILE A 13 -5.48 -2.85 -4.19
C ILE A 13 -5.79 -1.56 -3.41
N GLY A 14 -5.11 -0.45 -3.70
CA GLY A 14 -5.34 0.81 -3.00
C GLY A 14 -6.76 1.34 -3.17
N ARG A 15 -7.37 1.18 -4.37
CA ARG A 15 -8.79 1.53 -4.61
C ARG A 15 -9.73 0.66 -3.79
N ALA A 16 -9.49 -0.64 -3.74
CA ALA A 16 -10.29 -1.58 -2.95
C ALA A 16 -10.21 -1.27 -1.45
N VAL A 17 -9.01 -0.97 -0.93
CA VAL A 17 -8.81 -0.54 0.46
C VAL A 17 -9.56 0.76 0.77
N ALA A 18 -9.48 1.76 -0.13
CA ALA A 18 -10.17 3.03 0.06
C ALA A 18 -11.70 2.85 0.14
N ARG A 19 -12.27 1.98 -0.72
CA ARG A 19 -13.70 1.64 -0.67
C ARG A 19 -14.08 0.98 0.66
N GLU A 20 -13.34 -0.03 1.05
CA GLU A 20 -13.64 -0.80 2.27
C GLU A 20 -13.59 0.09 3.51
N LEU A 21 -12.52 0.89 3.67
CA LEU A 21 -12.39 1.82 4.79
C LEU A 21 -13.46 2.91 4.79
N ALA A 22 -13.80 3.47 3.62
CA ALA A 22 -14.85 4.48 3.51
C ALA A 22 -16.22 3.94 3.95
N HIS A 23 -16.59 2.72 3.54
CA HIS A 23 -17.84 2.06 3.96
C HIS A 23 -17.85 1.73 5.47
N GLN A 24 -16.69 1.59 6.10
CA GLN A 24 -16.56 1.44 7.54
C GLN A 24 -16.53 2.79 8.30
N GLY A 25 -16.78 3.90 7.61
CA GLY A 25 -16.91 5.23 8.20
C GLY A 25 -15.60 6.01 8.37
N TRP A 26 -14.49 5.55 7.75
CA TRP A 26 -13.27 6.34 7.66
C TRP A 26 -13.40 7.45 6.62
N ALA A 27 -12.86 8.64 6.93
CA ALA A 27 -12.54 9.61 5.90
C ALA A 27 -11.27 9.16 5.17
N VAL A 28 -11.33 9.08 3.84
CA VAL A 28 -10.24 8.51 3.04
C VAL A 28 -9.57 9.55 2.14
N GLY A 29 -8.26 9.70 2.31
CA GLY A 29 -7.37 10.44 1.42
C GLY A 29 -6.84 9.51 0.32
N ILE A 30 -7.26 9.75 -0.90
CA ILE A 30 -6.91 8.99 -2.10
C ILE A 30 -5.71 9.64 -2.76
N ASN A 31 -4.49 9.13 -2.49
CA ASN A 31 -3.31 9.64 -3.19
C ASN A 31 -3.19 9.00 -4.57
N TYR A 32 -2.79 9.81 -5.53
CA TYR A 32 -2.44 9.41 -6.90
C TYR A 32 -1.30 10.25 -7.45
N LEU A 33 -0.64 9.76 -8.51
CA LEU A 33 0.36 10.52 -9.26
C LEU A 33 -0.18 10.91 -10.65
N ASN A 34 -0.55 9.92 -11.48
CA ASN A 34 -0.85 10.13 -12.91
C ASN A 34 -2.32 9.94 -13.30
N ARG A 35 -3.11 9.20 -12.52
CA ARG A 35 -4.48 8.81 -12.89
C ARG A 35 -5.51 9.63 -12.13
N ALA A 36 -5.53 10.96 -12.41
CA ALA A 36 -6.51 11.89 -11.83
C ALA A 36 -7.95 11.52 -12.20
N ASP A 37 -8.15 11.00 -13.41
CA ASP A 37 -9.44 10.48 -13.90
C ASP A 37 -9.99 9.41 -12.97
N LYS A 38 -9.18 8.40 -12.67
CA LYS A 38 -9.56 7.27 -11.80
C LYS A 38 -9.70 7.64 -10.32
N ALA A 39 -8.88 8.56 -9.84
CA ALA A 39 -9.00 9.07 -8.48
C ALA A 39 -10.30 9.86 -8.30
N ARG A 40 -10.68 10.70 -9.28
CA ARG A 40 -11.93 11.46 -9.27
C ARG A 40 -13.14 10.54 -9.32
N GLU A 41 -13.16 9.56 -10.22
CA GLU A 41 -14.21 8.54 -10.30
C GLU A 41 -14.45 7.86 -8.96
N LEU A 42 -13.38 7.51 -8.23
CA LEU A 42 -13.50 6.89 -6.91
C LEU A 42 -14.07 7.86 -5.85
N VAL A 43 -13.62 9.13 -5.85
CA VAL A 43 -14.16 10.15 -4.93
C VAL A 43 -15.65 10.37 -5.19
N GLU A 44 -16.06 10.52 -6.44
CA GLU A 44 -17.48 10.70 -6.82
C GLU A 44 -18.33 9.51 -6.41
N GLU A 45 -17.85 8.27 -6.64
CA GLU A 45 -18.50 7.03 -6.20
C GLU A 45 -18.71 7.02 -4.68
N LEU A 46 -17.66 7.27 -3.91
CA LEU A 46 -17.72 7.21 -2.45
C LEU A 46 -18.57 8.35 -1.87
N THR A 47 -18.48 9.55 -2.43
CA THR A 47 -19.27 10.70 -2.00
C THR A 47 -20.76 10.48 -2.29
N ALA A 48 -21.10 9.91 -3.44
CA ALA A 48 -22.48 9.53 -3.78
C ALA A 48 -23.04 8.47 -2.83
N ALA A 49 -22.19 7.61 -2.26
CA ALA A 49 -22.56 6.65 -1.22
C ALA A 49 -22.62 7.26 0.20
N GLY A 50 -22.41 8.58 0.35
CA GLY A 50 -22.44 9.27 1.64
C GLY A 50 -21.13 9.14 2.44
N CYS A 51 -20.07 8.65 1.84
CA CYS A 51 -18.76 8.52 2.48
C CYS A 51 -17.93 9.81 2.35
N HIS A 52 -16.94 9.98 3.23
CA HIS A 52 -15.98 11.08 3.19
C HIS A 52 -14.73 10.67 2.40
N ALA A 53 -14.52 11.24 1.22
CA ALA A 53 -13.38 10.97 0.36
C ALA A 53 -12.85 12.24 -0.31
N ALA A 54 -11.53 12.34 -0.41
CA ALA A 54 -10.87 13.41 -1.15
C ALA A 54 -9.61 12.88 -1.85
N MET A 55 -9.25 13.47 -3.01
CA MET A 55 -8.09 13.05 -3.76
C MET A 55 -6.93 14.03 -3.65
N PHE A 56 -5.69 13.51 -3.59
CA PHE A 56 -4.48 14.29 -3.42
C PHE A 56 -3.40 13.83 -4.41
N GLN A 57 -2.95 14.73 -5.25
CA GLN A 57 -1.85 14.45 -6.17
C GLN A 57 -0.51 14.67 -5.46
N ALA A 58 0.30 13.62 -5.38
CA ALA A 58 1.68 13.71 -4.92
C ALA A 58 2.49 12.51 -5.43
N ASP A 59 3.74 12.74 -5.84
CA ASP A 59 4.73 11.67 -5.96
C ASP A 59 5.21 11.29 -4.56
N VAL A 60 5.02 10.05 -4.16
CA VAL A 60 5.46 9.56 -2.84
C VAL A 60 6.99 9.61 -2.68
N ALA A 61 7.74 9.64 -3.78
CA ALA A 61 9.19 9.81 -3.77
C ALA A 61 9.61 11.22 -3.34
N ASP A 62 8.75 12.23 -3.51
CA ASP A 62 8.99 13.61 -3.07
C ASP A 62 8.48 13.83 -1.63
N SER A 63 9.42 13.94 -0.71
CA SER A 63 9.11 14.09 0.72
C SER A 63 8.37 15.41 1.04
N ALA A 64 8.61 16.49 0.28
CA ALA A 64 7.94 17.77 0.49
C ALA A 64 6.49 17.70 -0.02
N ALA A 65 6.26 17.11 -1.19
CA ALA A 65 4.93 16.88 -1.72
C ALA A 65 4.10 15.97 -0.80
N VAL A 66 4.72 14.94 -0.21
CA VAL A 66 4.07 14.06 0.76
C VAL A 66 3.71 14.79 2.05
N ALA A 67 4.60 15.62 2.59
CA ALA A 67 4.32 16.41 3.80
C ALA A 67 3.15 17.37 3.58
N GLU A 68 3.11 18.04 2.44
CA GLU A 68 2.02 18.93 2.07
C GLU A 68 0.70 18.18 1.85
N MET A 69 0.75 16.99 1.25
CA MET A 69 -0.41 16.12 1.10
C MET A 69 -1.02 15.71 2.45
N VAL A 70 -0.19 15.26 3.40
CA VAL A 70 -0.64 14.87 4.74
C VAL A 70 -1.23 16.07 5.50
N ARG A 71 -0.60 17.24 5.39
CA ARG A 71 -1.11 18.48 5.98
C ARG A 71 -2.49 18.84 5.43
N LYS A 72 -2.65 18.87 4.10
CA LYS A 72 -3.94 19.17 3.43
C LYS A 72 -5.04 18.16 3.78
N LEU A 73 -4.69 16.88 3.84
CA LEU A 73 -5.65 15.85 4.24
C LEU A 73 -6.15 16.07 5.66
N GLY A 74 -5.24 16.41 6.59
CA GLY A 74 -5.59 16.73 7.97
C GLY A 74 -6.47 17.98 8.10
N GLU A 75 -6.29 18.99 7.24
CA GLU A 75 -7.15 20.17 7.16
C GLU A 75 -8.51 19.89 6.52
N THR A 76 -8.58 18.93 5.59
CA THR A 76 -9.81 18.58 4.90
C THR A 76 -10.77 17.81 5.81
N PHE A 77 -10.24 16.90 6.63
CA PHE A 77 -11.03 16.02 7.49
C PHE A 77 -10.58 16.12 8.95
N SER A 78 -9.57 15.35 9.31
CA SER A 78 -8.90 15.34 10.61
C SER A 78 -7.48 14.77 10.42
N PRO A 79 -6.55 14.97 11.36
CA PRO A 79 -5.22 14.41 11.23
C PRO A 79 -5.21 12.89 10.98
N VAL A 80 -4.21 12.43 10.22
CA VAL A 80 -4.12 11.03 9.76
C VAL A 80 -3.87 10.07 10.91
N GLU A 81 -4.74 9.08 11.08
CA GLU A 81 -4.64 8.01 12.07
C GLU A 81 -4.23 6.66 11.44
N LEU A 82 -4.47 6.48 10.14
CA LEU A 82 -4.09 5.29 9.39
C LEU A 82 -3.34 5.68 8.12
N VAL A 83 -2.17 5.07 7.93
CA VAL A 83 -1.42 5.15 6.68
C VAL A 83 -1.38 3.78 6.04
N VAL A 84 -1.85 3.67 4.79
CA VAL A 84 -1.69 2.48 3.95
C VAL A 84 -0.70 2.80 2.83
N ASN A 85 0.53 2.30 2.97
CA ASN A 85 1.61 2.48 2.00
C ASN A 85 1.47 1.44 0.87
N ASN A 86 0.63 1.76 -0.11
CA ASN A 86 0.34 0.89 -1.24
C ASN A 86 1.01 1.34 -2.55
N ALA A 87 1.36 2.63 -2.71
CA ALA A 87 2.03 3.10 -3.91
C ALA A 87 3.30 2.29 -4.23
N GLY A 88 3.43 1.87 -5.46
CA GLY A 88 4.57 1.10 -5.90
C GLY A 88 4.66 1.00 -7.42
N VAL A 89 5.85 0.72 -7.88
CA VAL A 89 6.19 0.42 -9.27
C VAL A 89 6.82 -0.96 -9.34
N SER A 90 6.57 -1.67 -10.43
CA SER A 90 7.16 -2.97 -10.75
C SER A 90 7.54 -3.01 -12.22
N GLY A 91 8.34 -3.97 -12.61
CA GLY A 91 8.70 -4.25 -13.99
C GLY A 91 9.58 -5.49 -14.03
N GLN A 92 9.51 -6.23 -15.12
CA GLN A 92 10.27 -7.44 -15.36
C GLN A 92 11.47 -7.16 -16.25
N GLY A 93 12.61 -7.76 -15.95
CA GLY A 93 13.83 -7.67 -16.73
C GLY A 93 14.99 -8.37 -16.03
N LEU A 94 15.98 -8.80 -16.81
CA LEU A 94 17.19 -9.39 -16.24
C LEU A 94 17.95 -8.33 -15.43
N PHE A 95 18.58 -8.76 -14.35
CA PHE A 95 19.31 -7.84 -13.46
C PHE A 95 20.41 -7.07 -14.20
N GLN A 96 21.11 -7.71 -15.12
CA GLN A 96 22.14 -7.08 -15.93
C GLN A 96 21.64 -5.93 -16.82
N ASP A 97 20.32 -5.90 -17.12
CA ASP A 97 19.68 -4.89 -17.95
C ASP A 97 19.01 -3.79 -17.09
N THR A 98 19.06 -3.94 -15.76
CA THR A 98 18.51 -2.92 -14.84
C THR A 98 19.46 -1.73 -14.79
N THR A 99 19.00 -0.56 -15.28
CA THR A 99 19.82 0.67 -15.20
C THR A 99 19.80 1.26 -13.79
N ASP A 100 20.78 2.13 -13.49
CA ASP A 100 20.84 2.83 -12.21
C ASP A 100 19.59 3.68 -11.96
N GLU A 101 19.05 4.33 -13.01
CA GLU A 101 17.83 5.14 -12.92
C GLU A 101 16.60 4.27 -12.60
N MET A 102 16.52 3.06 -13.17
CA MET A 102 15.45 2.11 -12.85
C MET A 102 15.57 1.66 -11.39
N TRP A 103 16.76 1.28 -10.95
CA TRP A 103 17.04 0.89 -9.58
C TRP A 103 16.66 2.00 -8.60
N ASP A 104 17.14 3.22 -8.82
CA ASP A 104 16.88 4.38 -7.98
C ASP A 104 15.38 4.71 -7.94
N ARG A 105 14.66 4.59 -9.07
CA ARG A 105 13.21 4.79 -9.11
C ARG A 105 12.46 3.75 -8.27
N TYR A 106 12.87 2.48 -8.30
CA TYR A 106 12.29 1.46 -7.43
C TYR A 106 12.49 1.79 -5.95
N LEU A 107 13.71 2.14 -5.54
CA LEU A 107 14.00 2.54 -4.16
C LEU A 107 13.23 3.79 -3.76
N ALA A 108 13.21 4.81 -4.60
CA ALA A 108 12.55 6.08 -4.33
C ALA A 108 11.04 5.90 -4.11
N VAL A 109 10.35 5.14 -4.97
CA VAL A 109 8.90 4.96 -4.87
C VAL A 109 8.54 3.92 -3.82
N ASN A 110 9.07 2.70 -3.95
CA ASN A 110 8.60 1.56 -3.18
C ASN A 110 9.05 1.58 -1.71
N LEU A 111 10.23 2.13 -1.43
CA LEU A 111 10.81 2.13 -0.08
C LEU A 111 10.82 3.53 0.53
N SER A 112 11.44 4.51 -0.14
CA SER A 112 11.52 5.88 0.37
C SER A 112 10.15 6.55 0.42
N GLY A 113 9.23 6.22 -0.51
CA GLY A 113 7.85 6.69 -0.50
C GLY A 113 7.11 6.29 0.77
N ALA A 114 7.23 5.03 1.20
CA ALA A 114 6.66 4.56 2.46
C ALA A 114 7.27 5.28 3.66
N ARG A 115 8.61 5.45 3.67
CA ARG A 115 9.28 6.26 4.72
C ARG A 115 8.74 7.68 4.77
N ASN A 116 8.54 8.33 3.62
CA ASN A 116 8.09 9.72 3.54
C ASN A 116 6.69 9.89 4.15
N THR A 117 5.75 9.02 3.80
CA THR A 117 4.39 9.07 4.33
C THR A 117 4.34 8.80 5.84
N VAL A 118 5.11 7.81 6.31
CA VAL A 118 5.26 7.54 7.74
C VAL A 118 5.79 8.77 8.46
N LYS A 119 6.91 9.34 8.01
CA LYS A 119 7.51 10.54 8.65
C LYS A 119 6.54 11.73 8.70
N ALA A 120 5.72 11.91 7.69
CA ALA A 120 4.76 13.01 7.65
C ALA A 120 3.58 12.82 8.63
N ALA A 121 3.13 11.57 8.85
CA ALA A 121 2.02 11.27 9.75
C ALA A 121 2.45 11.10 11.22
N LEU A 122 3.68 10.67 11.48
CA LEU A 122 4.18 10.34 12.83
C LEU A 122 4.02 11.44 13.88
N PRO A 123 4.28 12.74 13.63
CA PRO A 123 4.19 13.76 14.68
C PRO A 123 2.83 13.77 15.37
N HIS A 124 1.76 13.67 14.60
CA HIS A 124 0.41 13.60 15.16
C HIS A 124 0.16 12.27 15.89
N MET A 125 0.50 11.14 15.26
CA MET A 125 0.29 9.82 15.86
C MET A 125 1.02 9.67 17.22
N ILE A 126 2.24 10.21 17.33
CA ILE A 126 3.01 10.20 18.58
C ILE A 126 2.35 11.09 19.63
N SER A 127 1.90 12.28 19.27
CA SER A 127 1.20 13.21 20.17
C SER A 127 -0.06 12.58 20.76
N GLU A 128 -0.85 11.92 19.92
CA GLU A 128 -2.11 11.27 20.31
C GLU A 128 -1.92 9.87 20.93
N LYS A 129 -0.69 9.35 20.91
CA LYS A 129 -0.36 7.98 21.33
C LYS A 129 -1.28 6.95 20.66
N ARG A 130 -1.58 7.16 19.40
CA ARG A 130 -2.50 6.37 18.61
C ARG A 130 -2.16 6.49 17.13
N GLY A 131 -2.09 5.35 16.45
CA GLY A 131 -1.89 5.30 15.01
C GLY A 131 -1.77 3.89 14.48
N CYS A 132 -1.95 3.75 13.19
CA CYS A 132 -1.73 2.49 12.50
C CYS A 132 -1.05 2.73 11.14
N ILE A 133 -0.10 1.88 10.81
CA ILE A 133 0.60 1.87 9.53
C ILE A 133 0.47 0.46 8.96
N VAL A 134 -0.05 0.34 7.74
CA VAL A 134 -0.06 -0.91 7.00
C VAL A 134 0.74 -0.73 5.73
N ASN A 135 1.85 -1.41 5.64
CA ASN A 135 2.73 -1.40 4.47
C ASN A 135 2.37 -2.54 3.51
N ILE A 136 2.47 -2.28 2.21
CA ILE A 136 2.22 -3.31 1.20
C ILE A 136 3.56 -3.76 0.61
N SER A 137 3.95 -4.99 0.97
CA SER A 137 5.09 -5.69 0.40
C SER A 137 4.66 -6.53 -0.82
N SER A 138 5.17 -7.72 -0.93
CA SER A 138 4.86 -8.75 -1.92
C SER A 138 5.39 -10.09 -1.41
N ILE A 139 4.88 -11.21 -1.91
CA ILE A 139 5.53 -12.52 -1.78
C ILE A 139 6.98 -12.47 -2.27
N TRP A 140 7.29 -11.65 -3.28
CA TRP A 140 8.66 -11.46 -3.77
C TRP A 140 9.57 -10.71 -2.79
N GLY A 141 9.01 -9.99 -1.83
CA GLY A 141 9.76 -9.44 -0.69
C GLY A 141 10.13 -10.49 0.36
N GLN A 142 9.42 -11.62 0.39
CA GLN A 142 9.69 -12.74 1.30
C GLN A 142 10.64 -13.78 0.69
N ARG A 143 10.53 -14.04 -0.61
CA ARG A 143 11.23 -15.14 -1.31
C ARG A 143 12.25 -14.68 -2.35
N GLY A 144 12.10 -13.45 -2.88
CA GLY A 144 12.78 -13.00 -4.10
C GLY A 144 12.13 -13.57 -5.37
N ALA A 145 12.42 -12.95 -6.52
CA ALA A 145 11.96 -13.42 -7.81
C ALA A 145 13.01 -13.18 -8.90
N SER A 146 13.14 -14.13 -9.81
CA SER A 146 13.89 -13.95 -11.04
C SER A 146 13.26 -12.85 -11.88
N CYS A 147 14.06 -12.06 -12.58
CA CYS A 147 13.63 -10.92 -13.40
C CYS A 147 12.96 -9.77 -12.64
N GLU A 148 12.90 -9.83 -11.31
CA GLU A 148 12.30 -8.78 -10.46
C GLU A 148 13.23 -8.41 -9.27
N VAL A 149 14.55 -8.43 -9.46
CA VAL A 149 15.53 -8.25 -8.38
C VAL A 149 15.34 -6.92 -7.65
N ALA A 150 15.30 -5.79 -8.38
CA ALA A 150 15.14 -4.47 -7.79
C ALA A 150 13.80 -4.34 -7.02
N TYR A 151 12.71 -4.83 -7.60
CA TYR A 151 11.41 -4.88 -6.94
C TYR A 151 11.46 -5.70 -5.65
N SER A 152 11.95 -6.93 -5.72
CA SER A 152 12.11 -7.83 -4.57
C SER A 152 12.92 -7.20 -3.44
N CYS A 153 14.05 -6.55 -3.76
CA CYS A 153 14.86 -5.84 -2.78
C CYS A 153 14.07 -4.75 -2.05
N THR A 154 13.30 -3.93 -2.80
CA THR A 154 12.49 -2.88 -2.17
C THR A 154 11.38 -3.46 -1.29
N LYS A 155 10.73 -4.55 -1.72
CA LYS A 155 9.66 -5.20 -0.97
C LYS A 155 10.17 -5.95 0.27
N ALA A 156 11.39 -6.49 0.24
CA ALA A 156 12.09 -6.99 1.41
C ALA A 156 12.45 -5.84 2.38
N GLY A 157 12.89 -4.70 1.84
CA GLY A 157 13.13 -3.48 2.62
C GLY A 157 11.87 -2.98 3.35
N ILE A 158 10.69 -3.08 2.75
CA ILE A 158 9.40 -2.76 3.39
C ILE A 158 9.11 -3.70 4.58
N ILE A 159 9.43 -4.98 4.47
CA ILE A 159 9.28 -5.94 5.57
C ILE A 159 10.19 -5.54 6.75
N ALA A 160 11.46 -5.22 6.46
CA ALA A 160 12.40 -4.76 7.48
C ALA A 160 11.95 -3.45 8.12
N LEU A 161 11.51 -2.46 7.32
CA LEU A 161 10.96 -1.19 7.78
C LEU A 161 9.76 -1.41 8.73
N THR A 162 8.86 -2.31 8.36
CA THR A 162 7.67 -2.64 9.17
C THR A 162 8.07 -3.14 10.55
N ARG A 163 8.96 -4.13 10.62
CA ARG A 163 9.38 -4.73 11.88
C ARG A 163 10.11 -3.74 12.79
N SER A 164 11.02 -2.95 12.22
CA SER A 164 11.77 -1.94 12.97
C SER A 164 10.86 -0.85 13.52
N LEU A 165 9.96 -0.31 12.70
CA LEU A 165 9.00 0.70 13.15
C LEU A 165 8.00 0.14 14.18
N ALA A 166 7.57 -1.10 14.05
CA ALA A 166 6.68 -1.73 15.04
C ALA A 166 7.31 -1.75 16.43
N MET A 167 8.60 -2.10 16.53
CA MET A 167 9.32 -2.10 17.80
C MET A 167 9.54 -0.69 18.36
N GLU A 168 9.92 0.25 17.50
CA GLU A 168 10.23 1.63 17.90
C GLU A 168 8.98 2.40 18.33
N LEU A 169 7.86 2.19 17.64
CA LEU A 169 6.64 2.99 17.82
C LEU A 169 5.61 2.37 18.75
N ALA A 170 5.75 1.10 19.14
CA ALA A 170 4.84 0.43 20.07
C ALA A 170 4.69 1.18 21.42
N PRO A 171 5.75 1.74 22.04
CA PRO A 171 5.61 2.52 23.27
C PRO A 171 4.75 3.80 23.10
N SER A 172 4.58 4.26 21.87
CA SER A 172 3.71 5.38 21.51
C SER A 172 2.30 4.95 21.10
N GLY A 173 1.92 3.68 21.30
CA GLY A 173 0.60 3.17 20.93
C GLY A 173 0.35 3.09 19.41
N ILE A 174 1.41 3.08 18.60
CA ILE A 174 1.31 3.02 17.14
C ILE A 174 1.64 1.60 16.68
N ARG A 175 0.73 1.00 15.88
CA ARG A 175 0.92 -0.33 15.32
C ARG A 175 1.45 -0.22 13.88
N VAL A 176 2.33 -1.14 13.51
CA VAL A 176 2.89 -1.19 12.15
C VAL A 176 2.88 -2.64 11.67
N ASN A 177 2.16 -2.91 10.60
CA ASN A 177 2.05 -4.23 10.01
C ASN A 177 2.30 -4.19 8.49
N CYS A 178 2.44 -5.34 7.89
CA CYS A 178 2.69 -5.51 6.47
C CYS A 178 1.76 -6.58 5.89
N VAL A 179 1.22 -6.33 4.72
CA VAL A 179 0.62 -7.36 3.88
C VAL A 179 1.56 -7.67 2.72
N ALA A 180 1.76 -8.94 2.44
CA ALA A 180 2.51 -9.45 1.30
C ALA A 180 1.53 -10.13 0.33
N PRO A 181 0.94 -9.39 -0.63
CA PRO A 181 0.05 -10.00 -1.61
C PRO A 181 0.79 -10.98 -2.52
N GLY A 182 0.09 -12.01 -2.94
CA GLY A 182 0.49 -12.89 -4.03
C GLY A 182 0.18 -12.27 -5.39
N VAL A 183 -0.20 -13.14 -6.33
CA VAL A 183 -0.64 -12.71 -7.66
C VAL A 183 -2.05 -12.15 -7.55
N ILE A 184 -2.19 -10.83 -7.74
CA ILE A 184 -3.47 -10.11 -7.66
C ILE A 184 -3.81 -9.52 -9.03
N ASN A 185 -5.03 -9.74 -9.49
CA ASN A 185 -5.54 -9.22 -10.77
C ASN A 185 -5.67 -7.69 -10.72
N THR A 186 -4.62 -7.01 -11.13
CA THR A 186 -4.52 -5.54 -11.19
C THR A 186 -3.91 -5.11 -12.54
N ASP A 187 -3.84 -3.80 -12.77
CA ASP A 187 -3.17 -3.27 -13.96
C ASP A 187 -1.69 -3.67 -14.08
N MET A 188 -1.05 -4.12 -12.99
CA MET A 188 0.31 -4.69 -13.04
C MET A 188 0.37 -5.96 -13.88
N MET A 189 -0.76 -6.65 -14.08
CA MET A 189 -0.87 -7.84 -14.94
C MET A 189 -1.33 -7.52 -16.36
N ALA A 190 -1.33 -6.26 -16.79
CA ALA A 190 -1.81 -5.89 -18.13
C ALA A 190 -1.01 -6.52 -19.29
N GLY A 191 0.25 -6.90 -19.05
CA GLY A 191 1.10 -7.59 -20.03
C GLY A 191 1.00 -9.11 -20.02
N PHE A 192 0.23 -9.70 -19.11
CA PHE A 192 0.08 -11.16 -19.02
C PHE A 192 -1.03 -11.66 -19.94
N THR A 193 -0.75 -12.76 -20.68
CA THR A 193 -1.74 -13.44 -21.50
C THR A 193 -2.75 -14.21 -20.64
N ASP A 194 -3.80 -14.74 -21.27
CA ASP A 194 -4.76 -15.59 -20.56
C ASP A 194 -4.11 -16.94 -20.13
N GLU A 195 -3.16 -17.43 -20.93
CA GLU A 195 -2.36 -18.61 -20.60
C GLU A 195 -1.46 -18.36 -19.37
N ASP A 196 -0.78 -17.20 -19.30
CA ASP A 196 0.03 -16.83 -18.15
C ASP A 196 -0.83 -16.75 -16.88
N ARG A 197 -2.02 -16.16 -17.00
CA ARG A 197 -2.98 -16.03 -15.88
C ARG A 197 -3.48 -17.41 -15.42
N ALA A 198 -3.75 -18.30 -16.35
CA ALA A 198 -4.18 -19.67 -16.05
C ALA A 198 -3.07 -20.45 -15.34
N ALA A 199 -1.82 -20.35 -15.82
CA ALA A 199 -0.67 -20.99 -15.18
C ALA A 199 -0.46 -20.47 -13.74
N LEU A 200 -0.53 -19.15 -13.51
CA LEU A 200 -0.42 -18.56 -12.18
C LEU A 200 -1.60 -18.97 -11.26
N ALA A 201 -2.78 -19.15 -11.80
CA ALA A 201 -3.92 -19.66 -11.05
C ALA A 201 -3.72 -21.14 -10.65
N GLU A 202 -3.15 -21.97 -11.53
CA GLU A 202 -2.82 -23.36 -11.24
C GLU A 202 -1.71 -23.48 -10.19
N GLU A 203 -0.69 -22.61 -10.23
CA GLU A 203 0.38 -22.53 -9.22
C GLU A 203 -0.14 -22.07 -7.85
N THR A 204 -1.29 -21.39 -7.81
CA THR A 204 -1.88 -20.92 -6.56
C THR A 204 -2.70 -22.05 -5.92
N PRO A 205 -2.41 -22.52 -4.69
CA PRO A 205 -3.14 -23.61 -4.05
C PRO A 205 -4.67 -23.41 -3.96
N LEU A 206 -5.16 -22.18 -3.86
CA LEU A 206 -6.61 -21.91 -3.92
C LEU A 206 -7.19 -21.94 -5.36
N GLY A 207 -6.41 -22.31 -6.38
CA GLY A 207 -6.85 -22.52 -7.76
C GLY A 207 -7.26 -21.24 -8.50
N ARG A 208 -6.87 -20.08 -8.02
CA ARG A 208 -7.17 -18.78 -8.66
C ARG A 208 -6.16 -17.72 -8.31
N ILE A 209 -5.99 -16.74 -9.16
CA ILE A 209 -5.34 -15.47 -8.79
C ILE A 209 -6.25 -14.67 -7.87
N GLY A 210 -5.66 -13.86 -6.99
CA GLY A 210 -6.40 -13.01 -6.06
C GLY A 210 -7.05 -11.80 -6.75
N THR A 211 -8.03 -11.20 -6.09
CA THR A 211 -8.62 -9.92 -6.47
C THR A 211 -8.07 -8.80 -5.58
N PRO A 212 -8.17 -7.53 -5.98
CA PRO A 212 -7.85 -6.40 -5.10
C PRO A 212 -8.57 -6.46 -3.75
N GLU A 213 -9.81 -6.95 -3.73
CA GLU A 213 -10.63 -7.09 -2.54
C GLU A 213 -10.10 -8.19 -1.59
N ASP A 214 -9.48 -9.26 -2.13
CA ASP A 214 -8.84 -10.29 -1.30
C ASP A 214 -7.71 -9.68 -0.45
N ALA A 215 -6.85 -8.85 -1.07
CA ALA A 215 -5.79 -8.15 -0.37
C ALA A 215 -6.35 -7.06 0.57
N ALA A 216 -7.38 -6.32 0.13
CA ALA A 216 -7.98 -5.23 0.91
C ALA A 216 -8.55 -5.72 2.24
N ARG A 217 -9.22 -6.87 2.27
CA ARG A 217 -9.75 -7.45 3.53
C ARG A 217 -8.65 -7.70 4.55
N THR A 218 -7.51 -8.24 4.13
CA THR A 218 -6.37 -8.45 5.04
C THR A 218 -5.78 -7.13 5.53
N ILE A 219 -5.68 -6.12 4.66
CA ILE A 219 -5.17 -4.79 5.01
C ILE A 219 -6.08 -4.13 6.05
N VAL A 220 -7.37 -4.16 5.83
CA VAL A 220 -8.38 -3.57 6.73
C VAL A 220 -8.42 -4.30 8.06
N TYR A 221 -8.36 -5.63 8.07
CA TYR A 221 -8.22 -6.41 9.31
C TYR A 221 -7.01 -5.93 10.14
N LEU A 222 -5.83 -5.81 9.54
CA LEU A 222 -4.64 -5.33 10.25
C LEU A 222 -4.74 -3.86 10.69
N ALA A 223 -5.50 -3.04 9.96
CA ALA A 223 -5.76 -1.66 10.35
C ALA A 223 -6.61 -1.57 11.61
N GLU A 224 -7.55 -2.49 11.80
CA GLU A 224 -8.54 -2.44 12.88
C GLU A 224 -8.19 -3.27 14.12
N ASP A 225 -7.49 -4.41 13.96
CA ASP A 225 -7.11 -5.25 15.08
C ASP A 225 -6.15 -4.52 16.02
N PRO A 226 -6.51 -4.29 17.32
CA PRO A 226 -5.73 -3.45 18.23
C PRO A 226 -4.49 -4.15 18.81
N PHE A 227 -4.36 -5.46 18.65
CA PHE A 227 -3.29 -6.24 19.30
C PHE A 227 -2.28 -6.84 18.33
N VAL A 228 -2.45 -6.61 17.01
CA VAL A 228 -1.52 -7.08 15.96
C VAL A 228 -0.56 -5.96 15.58
N THR A 229 0.76 -6.19 15.78
CA THR A 229 1.83 -5.30 15.32
C THR A 229 3.09 -6.09 14.95
N GLY A 230 3.93 -5.57 14.05
CA GLY A 230 5.17 -6.20 13.59
C GLY A 230 4.98 -7.39 12.65
N GLN A 231 3.74 -7.70 12.26
CA GLN A 231 3.43 -8.88 11.45
C GLN A 231 3.56 -8.63 9.97
N VAL A 232 3.93 -9.69 9.26
CA VAL A 232 3.93 -9.76 7.79
C VAL A 232 2.98 -10.88 7.41
N VAL A 233 1.82 -10.51 6.89
CA VAL A 233 0.76 -11.47 6.54
C VAL A 233 0.71 -11.65 5.03
N ALA A 234 0.92 -12.88 4.55
CA ALA A 234 0.73 -13.23 3.16
C ALA A 234 -0.78 -13.28 2.84
N ALA A 235 -1.18 -12.60 1.75
CA ALA A 235 -2.52 -12.68 1.18
C ALA A 235 -2.38 -13.17 -0.26
N ASP A 236 -2.08 -14.46 -0.43
CA ASP A 236 -1.53 -15.02 -1.66
C ASP A 236 -2.18 -16.33 -2.12
N GLY A 237 -3.23 -16.78 -1.44
CA GLY A 237 -3.89 -18.05 -1.78
C GLY A 237 -3.03 -19.30 -1.55
N GLY A 238 -1.96 -19.18 -0.76
CA GLY A 238 -1.00 -20.26 -0.48
C GLY A 238 0.18 -20.32 -1.46
N PHE A 239 0.32 -19.37 -2.38
CA PHE A 239 1.36 -19.35 -3.40
C PHE A 239 2.80 -19.39 -2.82
N SER A 240 3.00 -18.87 -1.61
CA SER A 240 4.32 -18.81 -0.97
C SER A 240 4.62 -19.92 0.02
N LEU A 241 3.77 -20.95 0.12
CA LEU A 241 3.96 -22.10 0.98
C LEU A 241 5.11 -23.02 0.55
#